data_7fe30d89f7acaf580f33f33a974a1b57
#
_entry.id   7fe30d89f7acaf580f33f33a974a1b57
#
_cell.length_a   1.000
_cell.length_b   1.000
_cell.length_c   1.000
_cell.angle_alpha   90.00
_cell.angle_beta   90.00
_cell.angle_gamma   90.00
#
_symmetry.space_group_name_H-M   'P 1'
#
loop_
_entity.id
_entity.type
_entity.pdbx_description
1 polymer ?
#
loop_
_entity_poly.entity_id
_entity_poly.type
_entity_poly.pdbx_seq_one_letter_code
_entity_poly.pdbx_strand_id
1 'polypeptide(L)'
;GLGDVYKRQVAITFLFCTPISGGTPDGIYHKGWIDFNKNGKMDLYENPKAPLEDRVQDLLSQMTLEEKTCQMATLYGSGRVLKDALPQNNWKTEVWKDGIGNIDEEHNGLGAFKSEYSFPYAKHVDAKHTIQRWFVEKTRLGIPVDFTNEGIRGLCHDRATYFPAQCGQGATWNKKLIARIGEVEAKEAVALGYTNIYSPILDIAQDPRWGRCVETYGEDPYLVGELGKQMITSLQKYNLVATPKHFAVYSIPIGGRDGKTRTDPHVAPREMRTLYIEPFRMAFQEAGALGVMSSYNDYDGEPITGSYHFLTEILRQEWGFKGYVVSDSEAVEFISNKHKVADTYEDGIAQAVNAGLNIRTHFTPPADFILPLRKAVDNGKISQETLDKRVAEILRIKFWLGLFDNPYRGNGKQAEQIVHSKEHQAVSLEAARQSLVLLKNETHLLPLSKSIRSIAVIGPNADEQTQLICRYGPANAPIKTVYQGIKELLPHAEVIYKKGCDIIDPHFPESEILDFPKTAEEVRLMQEVIRAAKQAEVVVMVLGGNELTVREDRSRTSLNLPGRQEELLKAVCATGKPIILVMLDGRSSSINYAAAHI
;
A
#
# COMPACT_ATOMS: atom_id res chain seq x y z
N GLY A 1 23.57 18.06 -2.73
CA GLY A 1 23.15 18.48 -4.06
C GLY A 1 22.77 17.25 -4.87
N LEU A 2 21.79 17.39 -5.74
CA LEU A 2 21.19 16.34 -6.59
C LEU A 2 22.21 15.51 -7.44
N GLY A 3 23.44 15.96 -7.60
CA GLY A 3 24.51 15.20 -8.23
C GLY A 3 24.98 13.96 -7.47
N ASP A 4 24.71 13.87 -6.17
CA ASP A 4 25.19 12.78 -5.32
C ASP A 4 24.24 11.58 -5.25
N VAL A 5 22.95 11.77 -5.54
CA VAL A 5 21.97 10.65 -5.63
C VAL A 5 22.32 9.79 -6.86
N TYR A 6 22.73 10.41 -7.97
CA TYR A 6 23.15 9.70 -9.16
C TYR A 6 24.59 9.15 -9.09
N LYS A 7 25.47 9.71 -8.23
CA LYS A 7 26.86 9.25 -8.08
C LYS A 7 27.07 8.09 -7.11
N ARG A 8 26.07 7.74 -6.30
CA ARG A 8 26.16 6.57 -5.41
C ARG A 8 25.86 5.22 -6.08
N GLN A 9 25.79 5.18 -7.40
CA GLN A 9 25.72 3.94 -8.20
C GLN A 9 27.04 3.16 -8.27
N VAL A 10 28.05 3.47 -7.44
CA VAL A 10 29.34 2.77 -7.47
C VAL A 10 29.42 1.76 -6.35
N ALA A 11 29.56 0.50 -6.78
CA ALA A 11 29.92 -0.70 -6.02
C ALA A 11 28.79 -1.41 -5.25
N ILE A 12 27.77 -1.85 -5.95
CA ILE A 12 27.13 -3.13 -5.61
C ILE A 12 27.74 -4.15 -6.58
N THR A 13 28.51 -5.07 -6.08
CA THR A 13 29.04 -6.21 -6.83
C THR A 13 27.87 -6.96 -7.44
N PHE A 14 27.69 -6.81 -8.75
CA PHE A 14 26.74 -7.63 -9.51
C PHE A 14 27.18 -9.08 -9.38
N LEU A 15 26.52 -9.84 -8.54
CA LEU A 15 26.47 -11.28 -8.68
C LEU A 15 25.79 -11.57 -10.01
N PHE A 16 26.59 -11.84 -11.03
CA PHE A 16 26.10 -12.26 -12.33
C PHE A 16 25.12 -13.42 -12.16
N CYS A 17 23.84 -13.17 -12.43
CA CYS A 17 22.93 -14.25 -12.74
C CYS A 17 23.48 -14.96 -13.98
N THR A 18 23.78 -16.24 -13.84
CA THR A 18 24.11 -17.13 -14.95
C THR A 18 22.97 -17.05 -15.98
N PRO A 19 23.29 -16.97 -17.29
CA PRO A 19 22.27 -16.99 -18.32
C PRO A 19 21.43 -18.26 -18.19
N ILE A 20 20.12 -18.11 -18.28
CA ILE A 20 19.15 -19.21 -18.30
C ILE A 20 19.48 -20.07 -19.53
N SER A 21 20.08 -21.23 -19.30
CA SER A 21 20.32 -22.24 -20.32
C SER A 21 19.01 -22.99 -20.58
N GLY A 22 18.32 -22.66 -21.66
CA GLY A 22 17.13 -23.39 -22.08
C GLY A 22 16.37 -22.70 -23.21
N GLY A 23 16.92 -22.73 -24.42
CA GLY A 23 16.30 -22.27 -25.65
C GLY A 23 17.34 -21.56 -26.52
N THR A 24 17.34 -21.80 -27.83
CA THR A 24 18.11 -20.99 -28.80
C THR A 24 17.73 -19.53 -28.58
N PRO A 25 18.69 -18.60 -28.36
CA PRO A 25 18.37 -17.18 -28.24
C PRO A 25 17.69 -16.75 -29.54
N ASP A 26 16.45 -16.30 -29.47
CA ASP A 26 15.92 -15.44 -30.51
C ASP A 26 16.92 -14.30 -30.65
N GLY A 27 17.32 -13.92 -31.84
CA GLY A 27 18.50 -13.09 -32.16
C GLY A 27 18.55 -11.67 -31.60
N ILE A 28 17.70 -11.34 -30.57
CA ILE A 28 17.68 -10.02 -29.91
C ILE A 28 18.63 -9.92 -28.69
N TYR A 29 19.07 -11.03 -28.11
CA TYR A 29 19.94 -11.02 -26.92
C TYR A 29 21.40 -11.09 -27.33
N HIS A 30 22.12 -9.97 -27.20
CA HIS A 30 23.53 -9.85 -27.52
C HIS A 30 24.40 -9.80 -26.26
N LYS A 31 25.72 -9.96 -26.44
CA LYS A 31 26.65 -9.82 -25.32
C LYS A 31 26.68 -8.38 -24.81
N GLY A 32 26.01 -8.14 -23.68
CA GLY A 32 26.01 -6.84 -23.00
C GLY A 32 24.96 -5.83 -23.46
N TRP A 33 24.02 -6.23 -24.31
CA TRP A 33 22.87 -5.40 -24.70
C TRP A 33 21.72 -6.26 -25.26
N ILE A 34 20.54 -5.70 -25.36
CA ILE A 34 19.34 -6.34 -25.93
C ILE A 34 18.85 -5.46 -27.09
N ASP A 35 18.62 -6.07 -28.25
CA ASP A 35 18.00 -5.44 -29.43
C ASP A 35 16.48 -5.38 -29.25
N PHE A 36 16.02 -4.39 -28.52
CA PHE A 36 14.61 -4.29 -28.15
C PHE A 36 13.69 -4.01 -29.34
N ASN A 37 14.17 -3.21 -30.34
CA ASN A 37 13.39 -2.88 -31.52
C ASN A 37 13.61 -3.86 -32.70
N LYS A 38 14.43 -4.88 -32.55
CA LYS A 38 14.68 -5.99 -33.51
C LYS A 38 15.23 -5.51 -34.85
N ASN A 39 16.00 -4.41 -34.84
CA ASN A 39 16.59 -3.84 -36.08
C ASN A 39 17.99 -4.38 -36.40
N GLY A 40 18.59 -5.20 -35.53
CA GLY A 40 19.92 -5.80 -35.68
C GLY A 40 21.06 -4.87 -35.36
N LYS A 41 20.81 -3.69 -34.78
CA LYS A 41 21.82 -2.69 -34.40
C LYS A 41 21.58 -2.24 -32.98
N MET A 42 22.65 -1.88 -32.28
CA MET A 42 22.53 -1.28 -30.96
C MET A 42 22.20 0.21 -31.12
N ASP A 43 20.95 0.57 -30.84
CA ASP A 43 20.51 1.95 -30.77
C ASP A 43 21.01 2.63 -29.49
N LEU A 44 20.92 3.95 -29.42
CA LEU A 44 21.44 4.69 -28.25
C LEU A 44 20.71 4.30 -26.96
N TYR A 45 19.39 4.08 -27.02
CA TYR A 45 18.60 3.68 -25.84
C TYR A 45 18.93 2.26 -25.35
N GLU A 46 19.46 1.39 -26.22
CA GLU A 46 19.88 0.02 -25.91
C GLU A 46 21.30 -0.07 -25.36
N ASN A 47 22.07 1.01 -25.47
CA ASN A 47 23.45 1.06 -25.00
C ASN A 47 23.53 1.33 -23.49
N PRO A 48 23.90 0.33 -22.65
CA PRO A 48 23.98 0.51 -21.18
C PRO A 48 25.01 1.55 -20.73
N LYS A 49 25.94 1.94 -21.63
CA LYS A 49 26.99 2.92 -21.32
C LYS A 49 26.61 4.35 -21.70
N ALA A 50 25.50 4.54 -22.41
CA ALA A 50 25.02 5.87 -22.77
C ALA A 50 24.42 6.60 -21.57
N PRO A 51 24.49 7.93 -21.51
CA PRO A 51 23.82 8.71 -20.49
C PRO A 51 22.31 8.44 -20.44
N LEU A 52 21.75 8.37 -19.24
CA LEU A 52 20.34 8.00 -19.05
C LEU A 52 19.39 8.90 -19.84
N GLU A 53 19.58 10.22 -19.80
CA GLU A 53 18.69 11.15 -20.50
C GLU A 53 18.80 11.02 -22.03
N ASP A 54 19.98 10.72 -22.56
CA ASP A 54 20.16 10.48 -24.01
C ASP A 54 19.41 9.21 -24.43
N ARG A 55 19.45 8.16 -23.61
CA ARG A 55 18.66 6.92 -23.82
C ARG A 55 17.15 7.20 -23.81
N VAL A 56 16.67 8.02 -22.86
CA VAL A 56 15.26 8.42 -22.78
C VAL A 56 14.83 9.16 -24.04
N GLN A 57 15.60 10.14 -24.48
CA GLN A 57 15.26 10.95 -25.66
C GLN A 57 15.30 10.13 -26.95
N ASP A 58 16.28 9.24 -27.10
CA ASP A 58 16.37 8.36 -28.25
C ASP A 58 15.16 7.44 -28.36
N LEU A 59 14.78 6.74 -27.26
CA LEU A 59 13.60 5.89 -27.25
C LEU A 59 12.31 6.68 -27.52
N LEU A 60 12.14 7.82 -26.85
CA LEU A 60 10.96 8.68 -26.99
C LEU A 60 10.76 9.14 -28.44
N SER A 61 11.85 9.46 -29.14
CA SER A 61 11.81 9.91 -30.53
C SER A 61 11.35 8.82 -31.51
N GLN A 62 11.49 7.55 -31.14
CA GLN A 62 11.08 6.39 -31.93
C GLN A 62 9.63 5.94 -31.65
N MET A 63 9.00 6.44 -30.57
CA MET A 63 7.67 6.01 -30.15
C MET A 63 6.55 6.64 -30.98
N THR A 64 5.56 5.81 -31.34
CA THR A 64 4.28 6.28 -31.92
C THR A 64 3.35 6.83 -30.83
N LEU A 65 2.26 7.49 -31.25
CA LEU A 65 1.21 7.94 -30.32
C LEU A 65 0.62 6.77 -29.51
N GLU A 66 0.42 5.62 -30.17
CA GLU A 66 -0.10 4.41 -29.55
C GLU A 66 0.80 3.93 -28.43
N GLU A 67 2.09 3.84 -28.69
CA GLU A 67 3.09 3.40 -27.70
C GLU A 67 3.23 4.39 -26.54
N LYS A 68 3.24 5.70 -26.83
CA LYS A 68 3.29 6.74 -25.80
C LYS A 68 2.10 6.67 -24.84
N THR A 69 0.90 6.58 -25.39
CA THR A 69 -0.33 6.54 -24.59
C THR A 69 -0.46 5.25 -23.79
N CYS A 70 0.02 4.12 -24.31
CA CYS A 70 0.07 2.86 -23.55
C CYS A 70 1.00 2.95 -22.33
N GLN A 71 2.09 3.71 -22.36
CA GLN A 71 2.95 3.90 -21.19
C GLN A 71 2.26 4.66 -20.06
N MET A 72 1.17 5.37 -20.33
CA MET A 72 0.46 6.19 -19.35
C MET A 72 -0.68 5.44 -18.62
N ALA A 73 -0.78 4.14 -18.77
CA ALA A 73 -1.83 3.32 -18.16
C ALA A 73 -1.28 2.16 -17.34
N THR A 74 -1.99 1.82 -16.26
CA THR A 74 -1.83 0.60 -15.48
C THR A 74 -2.73 -0.50 -16.04
N LEU A 75 -2.20 -1.71 -16.14
CA LEU A 75 -2.94 -2.94 -16.27
C LEU A 75 -2.95 -3.66 -14.92
N TYR A 76 -4.11 -3.83 -14.30
CA TYR A 76 -4.18 -4.68 -13.11
C TYR A 76 -4.02 -6.16 -13.46
N GLY A 77 -3.28 -6.85 -12.62
CA GLY A 77 -2.87 -8.23 -12.80
C GLY A 77 -4.00 -9.24 -12.89
N SER A 78 -3.60 -10.49 -13.06
CA SER A 78 -4.50 -11.61 -13.32
C SER A 78 -5.52 -11.82 -12.20
N GLY A 79 -6.76 -12.03 -12.63
CA GLY A 79 -7.92 -12.19 -11.77
C GLY A 79 -8.61 -10.89 -11.36
N ARG A 80 -8.01 -9.71 -11.61
CA ARG A 80 -8.66 -8.41 -11.38
C ARG A 80 -9.12 -7.77 -12.70
N VAL A 81 -8.20 -7.43 -13.59
CA VAL A 81 -8.48 -6.88 -14.93
C VAL A 81 -7.95 -7.82 -16.00
N LEU A 82 -6.69 -8.21 -15.90
CA LEU A 82 -6.11 -9.22 -16.77
C LEU A 82 -6.78 -10.56 -16.52
N LYS A 83 -7.37 -11.15 -17.56
CA LYS A 83 -8.10 -12.43 -17.45
C LYS A 83 -7.15 -13.62 -17.51
N ASP A 84 -6.09 -13.47 -18.28
CA ASP A 84 -5.11 -14.53 -18.52
C ASP A 84 -3.95 -14.39 -17.53
N ALA A 85 -3.61 -15.48 -16.84
CA ALA A 85 -2.47 -15.50 -15.94
C ALA A 85 -1.11 -15.47 -16.66
N LEU A 86 -1.08 -15.83 -17.93
CA LEU A 86 0.09 -15.78 -18.82
C LEU A 86 -0.33 -15.30 -20.20
N PRO A 87 0.59 -14.72 -20.99
CA PRO A 87 0.32 -14.21 -22.32
C PRO A 87 -0.33 -15.25 -23.23
N GLN A 88 -1.41 -14.86 -23.91
CA GLN A 88 -2.17 -15.65 -24.85
C GLN A 88 -2.16 -15.00 -26.24
N ASN A 89 -2.68 -15.71 -27.25
CA ASN A 89 -2.70 -15.20 -28.62
C ASN A 89 -3.54 -13.91 -28.79
N ASN A 90 -4.58 -13.72 -27.98
CA ASN A 90 -5.43 -12.52 -27.97
C ASN A 90 -4.68 -11.25 -27.54
N TRP A 91 -3.55 -11.38 -26.80
CA TRP A 91 -2.74 -10.21 -26.40
C TRP A 91 -2.24 -9.39 -27.60
N LYS A 92 -2.11 -10.01 -28.79
CA LYS A 92 -1.75 -9.33 -30.04
C LYS A 92 -2.81 -8.37 -30.57
N THR A 93 -4.04 -8.46 -30.06
CA THR A 93 -5.17 -7.63 -30.45
C THR A 93 -5.65 -6.67 -29.36
N GLU A 94 -5.13 -6.86 -28.13
CA GLU A 94 -5.41 -5.96 -27.01
C GLU A 94 -4.70 -4.61 -27.15
N VAL A 95 -5.15 -3.60 -26.42
CA VAL A 95 -4.54 -2.27 -26.46
C VAL A 95 -3.07 -2.28 -26.07
N TRP A 96 -2.69 -3.16 -25.14
CA TRP A 96 -1.29 -3.31 -24.68
C TRP A 96 -0.37 -4.05 -25.64
N LYS A 97 -0.84 -4.44 -26.84
CA LYS A 97 0.06 -4.87 -27.94
C LYS A 97 1.11 -3.82 -28.29
N ASP A 98 0.84 -2.55 -27.98
CA ASP A 98 1.74 -1.42 -28.18
C ASP A 98 2.57 -1.09 -26.92
N GLY A 99 2.52 -1.98 -25.88
CA GLY A 99 3.17 -1.79 -24.60
C GLY A 99 2.21 -1.39 -23.48
N ILE A 100 2.72 -1.25 -22.24
CA ILE A 100 1.98 -0.78 -21.07
C ILE A 100 2.94 -0.10 -20.08
N GLY A 101 2.44 0.85 -19.30
CA GLY A 101 3.24 1.55 -18.30
C GLY A 101 3.71 0.61 -17.20
N ASN A 102 2.76 0.05 -16.48
CA ASN A 102 3.01 -0.92 -15.41
C ASN A 102 1.91 -2.00 -15.36
N ILE A 103 2.23 -3.11 -14.69
CA ILE A 103 1.27 -4.13 -14.29
C ILE A 103 1.25 -4.17 -12.77
N ASP A 104 0.08 -3.94 -12.18
CA ASP A 104 -0.11 -3.85 -10.74
C ASP A 104 -0.67 -5.15 -10.15
N GLU A 105 -0.22 -5.50 -8.95
CA GLU A 105 -0.68 -6.66 -8.15
C GLU A 105 -0.59 -8.02 -8.90
N GLU A 106 0.30 -8.16 -9.89
CA GLU A 106 0.41 -9.40 -10.65
C GLU A 106 0.84 -10.58 -9.77
N HIS A 107 0.02 -11.61 -9.73
CA HIS A 107 0.22 -12.86 -8.99
C HIS A 107 0.46 -12.72 -7.48
N ASN A 108 -0.01 -11.65 -6.85
CA ASN A 108 0.19 -11.43 -5.41
C ASN A 108 -0.58 -12.42 -4.50
N GLY A 109 -1.54 -13.16 -5.05
CA GLY A 109 -2.26 -14.25 -4.36
C GLY A 109 -3.35 -13.79 -3.39
N LEU A 110 -3.79 -12.52 -3.45
CA LEU A 110 -4.72 -11.95 -2.49
C LEU A 110 -6.18 -12.23 -2.82
N GLY A 111 -6.95 -12.56 -1.79
CA GLY A 111 -8.41 -12.64 -1.84
C GLY A 111 -8.95 -13.53 -2.96
N ALA A 112 -9.92 -13.02 -3.73
CA ALA A 112 -10.54 -13.69 -4.87
C ALA A 112 -9.60 -13.82 -6.09
N PHE A 113 -8.48 -13.11 -6.09
CA PHE A 113 -7.50 -13.09 -7.19
C PHE A 113 -6.37 -14.11 -7.01
N LYS A 114 -6.58 -15.16 -6.18
CA LYS A 114 -5.61 -16.23 -6.00
C LYS A 114 -5.30 -16.90 -7.34
N SER A 115 -4.03 -16.87 -7.67
CA SER A 115 -3.48 -17.51 -8.86
C SER A 115 -2.63 -18.72 -8.46
N GLU A 116 -2.63 -19.77 -9.27
CA GLU A 116 -1.68 -20.88 -9.12
C GLU A 116 -0.21 -20.42 -9.31
N TYR A 117 0.01 -19.21 -9.79
CA TYR A 117 1.32 -18.59 -9.97
C TYR A 117 1.74 -17.71 -8.78
N SER A 118 0.96 -17.61 -7.71
CA SER A 118 1.41 -16.90 -6.49
C SER A 118 2.44 -17.72 -5.69
N PHE A 119 2.35 -19.07 -5.78
CA PHE A 119 3.25 -20.00 -5.10
C PHE A 119 3.33 -21.35 -5.85
N PRO A 120 4.48 -22.06 -5.88
CA PRO A 120 5.79 -21.74 -5.29
C PRO A 120 6.43 -20.48 -5.88
N TYR A 121 7.35 -19.83 -5.13
CA TYR A 121 7.95 -18.56 -5.58
C TYR A 121 8.73 -18.69 -6.88
N ALA A 122 9.34 -19.86 -7.17
CA ALA A 122 9.96 -20.10 -8.46
C ALA A 122 8.94 -19.97 -9.61
N LYS A 123 7.74 -20.55 -9.43
CA LYS A 123 6.66 -20.46 -10.42
C LYS A 123 6.15 -19.02 -10.58
N HIS A 124 6.09 -18.27 -9.46
CA HIS A 124 5.73 -16.85 -9.48
C HIS A 124 6.70 -16.02 -10.33
N VAL A 125 8.01 -16.15 -10.09
CA VAL A 125 9.03 -15.42 -10.82
C VAL A 125 9.05 -15.83 -12.31
N ASP A 126 8.94 -17.13 -12.61
CA ASP A 126 8.90 -17.63 -13.99
C ASP A 126 7.67 -17.10 -14.76
N ALA A 127 6.52 -16.97 -14.10
CA ALA A 127 5.32 -16.40 -14.68
C ALA A 127 5.53 -14.91 -15.02
N LYS A 128 6.10 -14.12 -14.10
CA LYS A 128 6.45 -12.70 -14.33
C LYS A 128 7.49 -12.55 -15.45
N HIS A 129 8.50 -13.41 -15.49
CA HIS A 129 9.47 -13.42 -16.61
C HIS A 129 8.79 -13.74 -17.95
N THR A 130 7.79 -14.62 -17.96
CA THR A 130 7.02 -14.97 -19.17
C THR A 130 6.21 -13.77 -19.67
N ILE A 131 5.56 -13.04 -18.76
CA ILE A 131 4.85 -11.79 -19.08
C ILE A 131 5.84 -10.74 -19.60
N GLN A 132 6.94 -10.50 -18.89
CA GLN A 132 7.95 -9.52 -19.30
C GLN A 132 8.55 -9.85 -20.67
N ARG A 133 8.83 -11.15 -20.92
CA ARG A 133 9.33 -11.63 -22.21
C ARG A 133 8.39 -11.30 -23.36
N TRP A 134 7.08 -11.42 -23.13
CA TRP A 134 6.10 -11.05 -24.14
C TRP A 134 6.23 -9.57 -24.54
N PHE A 135 6.33 -8.65 -23.58
CA PHE A 135 6.50 -7.23 -23.87
C PHE A 135 7.83 -6.94 -24.55
N VAL A 136 8.93 -7.54 -24.09
CA VAL A 136 10.27 -7.37 -24.66
C VAL A 136 10.34 -7.93 -26.08
N GLU A 137 9.81 -9.11 -26.35
CA GLU A 137 10.02 -9.81 -27.62
C GLU A 137 8.90 -9.57 -28.65
N LYS A 138 7.67 -9.29 -28.21
CA LYS A 138 6.50 -9.25 -29.12
C LYS A 138 5.98 -7.84 -29.41
N THR A 139 6.31 -6.83 -28.63
CA THR A 139 6.01 -5.43 -28.95
C THR A 139 7.10 -4.82 -29.81
N ARG A 140 6.79 -3.77 -30.56
CA ARG A 140 7.71 -3.18 -31.55
C ARG A 140 9.02 -2.65 -30.93
N LEU A 141 8.92 -1.83 -29.88
CA LEU A 141 10.07 -1.24 -29.18
C LEU A 141 10.54 -2.01 -27.95
N GLY A 142 9.90 -3.14 -27.64
CA GLY A 142 10.31 -4.01 -26.55
C GLY A 142 10.38 -3.36 -25.18
N ILE A 143 9.60 -2.28 -24.93
CA ILE A 143 9.65 -1.51 -23.68
C ILE A 143 9.26 -2.40 -22.49
N PRO A 144 10.17 -2.63 -21.52
CA PRO A 144 9.87 -3.48 -20.39
C PRO A 144 8.79 -2.90 -19.49
N VAL A 145 8.03 -3.78 -18.84
CA VAL A 145 6.98 -3.42 -17.88
C VAL A 145 7.58 -3.18 -16.50
N ASP A 146 7.06 -2.16 -15.79
CA ASP A 146 7.25 -1.96 -14.35
C ASP A 146 6.22 -2.80 -13.58
N PHE A 147 6.64 -3.73 -12.72
CA PHE A 147 5.75 -4.54 -11.89
C PHE A 147 5.54 -3.88 -10.55
N THR A 148 4.38 -3.26 -10.37
CA THR A 148 4.02 -2.54 -9.14
C THR A 148 3.27 -3.42 -8.15
N ASN A 149 3.30 -3.06 -6.89
CA ASN A 149 2.52 -3.71 -5.83
C ASN A 149 2.34 -2.77 -4.63
N GLU A 150 1.43 -3.14 -3.74
CA GLU A 150 1.24 -2.49 -2.45
C GLU A 150 2.22 -3.01 -1.39
N GLY A 151 2.43 -2.24 -0.30
CA GLY A 151 3.35 -2.64 0.77
C GLY A 151 3.43 -1.67 1.94
N ILE A 152 2.35 -1.43 2.68
CA ILE A 152 2.40 -0.50 3.84
C ILE A 152 2.73 -1.18 5.17
N ARG A 153 2.66 -2.51 5.21
CA ARG A 153 2.92 -3.35 6.40
C ARG A 153 3.54 -4.70 6.00
N GLY A 154 4.51 -4.65 5.12
CA GLY A 154 5.08 -5.76 4.38
C GLY A 154 4.49 -5.87 2.99
N LEU A 155 5.25 -6.46 2.09
CA LEU A 155 4.88 -6.63 0.69
C LEU A 155 3.50 -7.26 0.54
N CYS A 156 2.64 -6.67 -0.28
CA CYS A 156 1.29 -7.16 -0.54
C CYS A 156 1.29 -8.45 -1.39
N HIS A 157 1.79 -9.51 -0.79
CA HIS A 157 1.81 -10.86 -1.34
C HIS A 157 1.31 -11.83 -0.28
N ASP A 158 0.55 -12.85 -0.66
CA ASP A 158 -0.18 -13.71 0.27
C ASP A 158 0.70 -14.38 1.35
N ARG A 159 1.99 -14.58 1.07
CA ARG A 159 2.95 -15.29 1.93
C ARG A 159 4.16 -14.46 2.35
N ALA A 160 4.17 -13.15 2.12
CA ALA A 160 5.25 -12.28 2.54
C ALA A 160 5.30 -12.09 4.06
N THR A 161 6.36 -11.47 4.55
CA THR A 161 6.48 -11.15 5.97
C THR A 161 5.49 -10.06 6.38
N TYR A 162 4.73 -10.36 7.41
CA TYR A 162 3.69 -9.50 7.96
C TYR A 162 4.27 -8.61 9.07
N PHE A 163 3.88 -7.33 9.08
CA PHE A 163 4.23 -6.37 10.12
C PHE A 163 2.98 -5.76 10.75
N PRO A 164 3.09 -5.13 11.94
CA PRO A 164 2.01 -4.30 12.47
C PRO A 164 1.54 -3.27 11.43
N ALA A 165 0.28 -2.90 11.47
CA ALA A 165 -0.25 -1.80 10.68
C ALA A 165 0.60 -0.53 10.89
N GLN A 166 0.60 0.39 9.93
CA GLN A 166 1.50 1.55 9.94
C GLN A 166 1.31 2.41 11.20
N CYS A 167 0.09 2.53 11.76
CA CYS A 167 -0.14 3.20 13.04
C CYS A 167 0.60 2.52 14.22
N GLY A 168 0.64 1.19 14.25
CA GLY A 168 1.44 0.44 15.21
C GLY A 168 2.96 0.61 14.99
N GLN A 169 3.39 0.69 13.73
CA GLN A 169 4.79 1.02 13.41
C GLN A 169 5.15 2.44 13.91
N GLY A 170 4.25 3.41 13.73
CA GLY A 170 4.40 4.78 14.23
C GLY A 170 4.54 4.84 15.75
N ALA A 171 3.75 4.04 16.48
CA ALA A 171 3.81 3.95 17.93
C ALA A 171 5.17 3.46 18.49
N THR A 172 6.02 2.88 17.66
CA THR A 172 7.38 2.47 18.06
C THR A 172 8.34 3.63 18.24
N TRP A 173 8.13 4.78 17.58
CA TRP A 173 9.04 5.94 17.54
C TRP A 173 10.47 5.58 17.11
N ASN A 174 10.66 4.43 16.43
CA ASN A 174 11.96 3.84 16.18
C ASN A 174 12.32 3.84 14.68
N LYS A 175 13.00 4.90 14.24
CA LYS A 175 13.46 5.05 12.84
C LYS A 175 14.30 3.86 12.36
N LYS A 176 15.16 3.29 13.21
CA LYS A 176 16.02 2.15 12.84
C LYS A 176 15.20 0.89 12.59
N LEU A 177 14.12 0.70 13.36
CA LEU A 177 13.21 -0.42 13.15
C LEU A 177 12.45 -0.27 11.84
N ILE A 178 11.94 0.94 11.53
CA ILE A 178 11.27 1.19 10.25
C ILE A 178 12.21 0.97 9.07
N ALA A 179 13.48 1.38 9.17
CA ALA A 179 14.48 1.07 8.13
C ALA A 179 14.65 -0.44 7.94
N ARG A 180 14.66 -1.24 9.00
CA ARG A 180 14.74 -2.71 8.92
C ARG A 180 13.48 -3.33 8.31
N ILE A 181 12.29 -2.81 8.65
CA ILE A 181 11.03 -3.23 8.03
C ILE A 181 11.09 -2.97 6.51
N GLY A 182 11.49 -1.77 6.10
CA GLY A 182 11.65 -1.43 4.70
C GLY A 182 12.70 -2.29 3.97
N GLU A 183 13.79 -2.68 4.66
CA GLU A 183 14.78 -3.61 4.08
C GLU A 183 14.22 -5.03 3.88
N VAL A 184 13.40 -5.53 4.82
CA VAL A 184 12.73 -6.83 4.67
C VAL A 184 11.79 -6.79 3.48
N GLU A 185 10.94 -5.77 3.40
CA GLU A 185 9.98 -5.59 2.31
C GLU A 185 10.68 -5.48 0.96
N ALA A 186 11.76 -4.70 0.90
CA ALA A 186 12.55 -4.54 -0.32
C ALA A 186 13.18 -5.85 -0.79
N LYS A 187 13.77 -6.62 0.11
CA LYS A 187 14.39 -7.92 -0.23
C LYS A 187 13.37 -8.90 -0.77
N GLU A 188 12.19 -8.97 -0.14
CA GLU A 188 11.11 -9.84 -0.58
C GLU A 188 10.54 -9.40 -1.94
N ALA A 189 10.32 -8.10 -2.12
CA ALA A 189 9.83 -7.54 -3.37
C ALA A 189 10.78 -7.80 -4.55
N VAL A 190 12.07 -7.53 -4.36
CA VAL A 190 13.10 -7.78 -5.39
C VAL A 190 13.20 -9.26 -5.72
N ALA A 191 13.20 -10.14 -4.72
CA ALA A 191 13.28 -11.59 -4.93
C ALA A 191 12.08 -12.10 -5.74
N LEU A 192 10.89 -11.52 -5.54
CA LEU A 192 9.66 -11.84 -6.27
C LEU A 192 9.50 -11.08 -7.60
N GLY A 193 10.46 -10.20 -7.95
CA GLY A 193 10.48 -9.50 -9.24
C GLY A 193 9.57 -8.29 -9.34
N TYR A 194 9.14 -7.70 -8.22
CA TYR A 194 8.51 -6.38 -8.20
C TYR A 194 9.56 -5.28 -8.35
N THR A 195 9.17 -4.16 -8.89
CA THR A 195 10.08 -3.04 -9.22
C THR A 195 9.64 -1.72 -8.58
N ASN A 196 8.39 -1.65 -8.10
CA ASN A 196 7.83 -0.47 -7.47
C ASN A 196 6.83 -0.85 -6.39
N ILE A 197 6.87 -0.16 -5.26
CA ILE A 197 5.97 -0.38 -4.13
C ILE A 197 5.22 0.91 -3.81
N TYR A 198 3.89 0.83 -3.76
CA TYR A 198 2.98 1.93 -3.41
C TYR A 198 2.96 2.15 -1.90
N SER A 199 4.09 2.60 -1.38
CA SER A 199 4.41 2.79 0.05
C SER A 199 5.50 3.85 0.20
N PRO A 200 5.58 4.53 1.39
CA PRO A 200 4.69 4.51 2.54
C PRO A 200 3.44 5.39 2.37
N ILE A 201 2.45 5.24 3.25
CA ILE A 201 1.37 6.21 3.38
C ILE A 201 1.85 7.36 4.27
N LEU A 202 1.81 8.57 3.74
CA LEU A 202 2.29 9.79 4.39
C LEU A 202 1.16 10.75 4.77
N ASP A 203 -0.10 10.33 4.62
CA ASP A 203 -1.24 11.01 5.19
C ASP A 203 -1.08 11.09 6.71
N ILE A 204 -1.60 12.15 7.32
CA ILE A 204 -1.57 12.36 8.77
C ILE A 204 -2.95 12.14 9.38
N ALA A 205 -3.04 11.38 10.47
CA ALA A 205 -4.30 11.01 11.12
C ALA A 205 -4.80 12.12 12.07
N GLN A 206 -5.05 13.34 11.56
CA GLN A 206 -5.52 14.48 12.37
C GLN A 206 -6.93 14.25 12.94
N ASP A 207 -7.82 13.65 12.16
CA ASP A 207 -9.14 13.28 12.64
C ASP A 207 -9.26 11.75 12.77
N PRO A 208 -9.31 11.20 14.00
CA PRO A 208 -9.36 9.75 14.20
C PRO A 208 -10.67 9.10 13.74
N ARG A 209 -11.68 9.86 13.30
CA ARG A 209 -12.87 9.33 12.64
C ARG A 209 -12.59 8.85 11.22
N TRP A 210 -11.51 9.30 10.61
CA TRP A 210 -11.11 8.83 9.29
C TRP A 210 -10.80 7.33 9.28
N GLY A 211 -11.35 6.61 8.29
CA GLY A 211 -11.23 5.14 8.24
C GLY A 211 -9.80 4.64 8.04
N ARG A 212 -8.95 5.43 7.36
CA ARG A 212 -7.58 5.02 7.01
C ARG A 212 -6.51 5.44 8.03
N CYS A 213 -6.89 5.86 9.23
CA CYS A 213 -5.93 6.13 10.32
C CYS A 213 -4.98 4.95 10.56
N VAL A 214 -5.48 3.71 10.45
CA VAL A 214 -4.71 2.48 10.59
C VAL A 214 -3.52 2.38 9.63
N GLU A 215 -3.61 3.04 8.49
CA GLU A 215 -2.64 2.98 7.41
C GLU A 215 -1.53 4.04 7.54
N THR A 216 -1.61 4.97 8.51
CA THR A 216 -0.68 6.09 8.69
C THR A 216 0.26 5.86 9.87
N TYR A 217 1.42 6.54 9.89
CA TYR A 217 2.33 6.52 11.05
C TYR A 217 1.82 7.36 12.25
N GLY A 218 0.73 8.11 12.10
CA GLY A 218 0.13 8.91 13.16
C GLY A 218 -0.32 10.30 12.72
N GLU A 219 -0.45 11.21 13.69
CA GLU A 219 -0.97 12.56 13.50
C GLU A 219 0.12 13.66 13.41
N ASP A 220 1.34 13.36 13.87
CA ASP A 220 2.45 14.30 13.87
C ASP A 220 3.17 14.30 12.52
N PRO A 221 3.20 15.41 11.77
CA PRO A 221 3.78 15.47 10.43
C PRO A 221 5.29 15.21 10.43
N TYR A 222 6.01 15.61 11.47
CA TYR A 222 7.44 15.36 11.58
C TYR A 222 7.73 13.86 11.80
N LEU A 223 7.00 13.21 12.70
CA LEU A 223 7.12 11.77 12.92
C LEU A 223 6.80 10.98 11.64
N VAL A 224 5.68 11.30 10.99
CA VAL A 224 5.26 10.67 9.73
C VAL A 224 6.34 10.84 8.67
N GLY A 225 6.87 12.05 8.51
CA GLY A 225 7.95 12.35 7.57
C GLY A 225 9.25 11.60 7.88
N GLU A 226 9.68 11.59 9.15
CA GLU A 226 10.92 10.91 9.56
C GLU A 226 10.85 9.39 9.40
N LEU A 227 9.72 8.76 9.72
CA LEU A 227 9.52 7.33 9.50
C LEU A 227 9.36 7.01 8.02
N GLY A 228 8.61 7.85 7.29
CA GLY A 228 8.46 7.72 5.83
C GLY A 228 9.80 7.77 5.09
N LYS A 229 10.71 8.66 5.49
CA LYS A 229 12.08 8.73 4.91
C LYS A 229 12.83 7.40 5.08
N GLN A 230 12.69 6.74 6.23
CA GLN A 230 13.36 5.46 6.44
C GLN A 230 12.82 4.37 5.51
N MET A 231 11.49 4.30 5.33
CA MET A 231 10.87 3.35 4.42
C MET A 231 11.32 3.61 2.98
N ILE A 232 11.19 4.85 2.49
CA ILE A 232 11.57 5.26 1.13
C ILE A 232 13.04 4.92 0.84
N THR A 233 13.95 5.33 1.74
CA THR A 233 15.38 5.09 1.55
C THR A 233 15.72 3.61 1.55
N SER A 234 15.04 2.82 2.38
CA SER A 234 15.25 1.37 2.45
C SER A 234 14.78 0.68 1.18
N LEU A 235 13.61 1.03 0.65
CA LEU A 235 13.11 0.48 -0.62
C LEU A 235 14.05 0.84 -1.77
N GLN A 236 14.40 2.12 -1.93
CA GLN A 236 15.22 2.60 -3.05
C GLN A 236 16.68 2.13 -3.01
N LYS A 237 17.22 1.81 -1.83
CA LYS A 237 18.53 1.16 -1.66
C LYS A 237 18.63 -0.18 -2.41
N TYR A 238 17.50 -0.87 -2.57
CA TYR A 238 17.42 -2.15 -3.30
C TYR A 238 16.96 -1.99 -4.75
N ASN A 239 17.06 -0.78 -5.30
CA ASN A 239 16.65 -0.47 -6.67
C ASN A 239 15.17 -0.78 -6.93
N LEU A 240 14.31 -0.41 -5.97
CA LEU A 240 12.86 -0.34 -6.08
C LEU A 240 12.42 1.11 -6.10
N VAL A 241 11.36 1.44 -6.80
CA VAL A 241 10.71 2.73 -6.66
C VAL A 241 9.85 2.70 -5.40
N ALA A 242 10.02 3.69 -4.54
CA ALA A 242 9.07 3.99 -3.48
C ALA A 242 8.06 5.03 -4.00
N THR A 243 6.78 4.73 -3.86
CA THR A 243 5.67 5.60 -4.29
C THR A 243 4.83 6.00 -3.08
N PRO A 244 5.28 7.03 -2.32
CA PRO A 244 4.50 7.54 -1.20
C PRO A 244 3.13 8.06 -1.65
N LYS A 245 2.15 7.95 -0.72
CA LYS A 245 0.74 8.26 -0.98
C LYS A 245 0.02 8.75 0.27
N HIS A 246 -1.12 9.45 0.16
CA HIS A 246 -1.80 9.93 -1.04
C HIS A 246 -1.61 11.43 -1.15
N PHE A 247 -0.92 11.88 -2.16
CA PHE A 247 -0.63 13.30 -2.37
C PHE A 247 -1.83 13.99 -3.02
N ALA A 248 -2.58 14.86 -2.32
CA ALA A 248 -2.33 15.39 -1.00
C ALA A 248 -3.62 15.78 -0.26
N VAL A 249 -3.46 16.06 1.06
CA VAL A 249 -4.54 16.60 1.92
C VAL A 249 -5.77 15.68 1.98
N TYR A 250 -5.55 14.37 2.03
CA TYR A 250 -6.59 13.37 1.87
C TYR A 250 -7.23 12.91 3.19
N SER A 251 -6.55 13.04 4.31
CA SER A 251 -6.89 12.40 5.60
C SER A 251 -8.03 13.09 6.36
N ILE A 252 -9.22 13.10 5.78
CA ILE A 252 -10.44 13.62 6.38
C ILE A 252 -11.54 12.55 6.41
N PRO A 253 -12.45 12.57 7.39
CA PRO A 253 -13.47 11.52 7.54
C PRO A 253 -14.60 11.57 6.51
N ILE A 254 -14.70 12.61 5.70
CA ILE A 254 -15.80 12.79 4.74
C ILE A 254 -15.34 12.36 3.35
N GLY A 255 -15.96 11.31 2.82
CA GLY A 255 -15.80 10.92 1.43
C GLY A 255 -14.49 10.18 1.13
N GLY A 256 -13.62 10.72 0.30
CA GLY A 256 -12.52 9.98 -0.30
C GLY A 256 -13.00 9.15 -1.48
N ARG A 257 -12.46 7.95 -1.69
CA ARG A 257 -12.87 7.06 -2.78
C ARG A 257 -14.33 6.65 -2.67
N ASP A 258 -14.73 6.19 -1.51
CA ASP A 258 -16.04 5.54 -1.30
C ASP A 258 -17.17 6.53 -0.99
N GLY A 259 -16.84 7.81 -0.77
CA GLY A 259 -17.83 8.87 -0.58
C GLY A 259 -18.58 9.19 -1.88
N LYS A 260 -19.87 9.41 -1.79
CA LYS A 260 -20.74 9.75 -2.94
C LYS A 260 -20.66 11.20 -3.38
N THR A 261 -20.06 12.07 -2.57
CA THR A 261 -19.91 13.51 -2.85
C THR A 261 -18.43 13.86 -2.97
N ARG A 262 -18.15 15.03 -3.56
CA ARG A 262 -16.81 15.59 -3.55
C ARG A 262 -16.33 15.77 -2.11
N THR A 263 -15.04 15.70 -1.93
CA THR A 263 -14.39 15.73 -0.64
C THR A 263 -13.36 16.86 -0.62
N ASP A 264 -13.76 18.02 -0.12
CA ASP A 264 -12.86 19.14 0.14
C ASP A 264 -12.50 19.12 1.64
N PRO A 265 -11.22 19.11 2.01
CA PRO A 265 -10.80 19.08 3.41
C PRO A 265 -11.08 20.41 4.14
N HIS A 266 -11.37 21.51 3.45
CA HIS A 266 -11.54 22.86 4.02
C HIS A 266 -10.37 23.30 4.92
N VAL A 267 -9.17 22.96 4.51
CA VAL A 267 -7.93 23.26 5.24
C VAL A 267 -7.32 24.55 4.70
N ALA A 268 -6.96 25.47 5.58
CA ALA A 268 -6.32 26.72 5.18
C ALA A 268 -4.94 26.48 4.52
N PRO A 269 -4.48 27.31 3.57
CA PRO A 269 -3.21 27.09 2.85
C PRO A 269 -1.98 26.95 3.76
N ARG A 270 -1.93 27.67 4.90
CA ARG A 270 -0.84 27.53 5.86
C ARG A 270 -0.86 26.17 6.54
N GLU A 271 -2.01 25.72 6.97
CA GLU A 271 -2.20 24.41 7.62
C GLU A 271 -1.88 23.29 6.64
N MET A 272 -2.38 23.37 5.41
CA MET A 272 -2.05 22.45 4.32
C MET A 272 -0.53 22.30 4.19
N ARG A 273 0.21 23.42 4.14
CA ARG A 273 1.67 23.44 3.99
C ARG A 273 2.43 22.89 5.19
N THR A 274 1.97 23.20 6.41
CA THR A 274 2.72 22.88 7.64
C THR A 274 2.40 21.51 8.21
N LEU A 275 1.24 20.94 7.89
CA LEU A 275 0.81 19.64 8.39
C LEU A 275 0.70 18.61 7.26
N TYR A 276 -0.21 18.83 6.32
CA TYR A 276 -0.64 17.76 5.39
C TYR A 276 0.39 17.42 4.31
N ILE A 277 1.12 18.41 3.78
CA ILE A 277 2.10 18.13 2.72
C ILE A 277 3.55 18.12 3.20
N GLU A 278 3.81 18.47 4.46
CA GLU A 278 5.17 18.45 5.01
C GLU A 278 5.84 17.05 4.97
N PRO A 279 5.16 15.95 5.32
CA PRO A 279 5.74 14.61 5.15
C PRO A 279 6.13 14.29 3.70
N PHE A 280 5.36 14.77 2.74
CA PHE A 280 5.66 14.61 1.31
C PHE A 280 6.86 15.46 0.88
N ARG A 281 6.97 16.70 1.37
CA ARG A 281 8.17 17.52 1.14
C ARG A 281 9.43 16.77 1.60
N MET A 282 9.39 16.20 2.81
CA MET A 282 10.50 15.41 3.35
C MET A 282 10.78 14.16 2.50
N ALA A 283 9.74 13.50 1.99
CA ALA A 283 9.87 12.34 1.11
C ALA A 283 10.61 12.67 -0.20
N PHE A 284 10.30 13.81 -0.84
CA PHE A 284 10.88 14.16 -2.13
C PHE A 284 12.20 14.90 -2.00
N GLN A 285 12.30 15.88 -1.11
CA GLN A 285 13.51 16.70 -0.99
C GLN A 285 14.61 16.04 -0.16
N GLU A 286 14.25 15.21 0.84
CA GLU A 286 15.23 14.66 1.77
C GLU A 286 15.48 13.15 1.52
N ALA A 287 14.45 12.37 1.17
CA ALA A 287 14.61 10.94 0.86
C ALA A 287 14.71 10.63 -0.64
N GLY A 288 14.35 11.58 -1.52
CA GLY A 288 14.47 11.41 -2.96
C GLY A 288 13.53 10.38 -3.56
N ALA A 289 12.27 10.29 -3.08
CA ALA A 289 11.27 9.39 -3.62
C ALA A 289 11.07 9.59 -5.13
N LEU A 290 10.93 8.50 -5.88
CA LEU A 290 10.87 8.49 -7.34
C LEU A 290 9.47 8.27 -7.91
N GLY A 291 8.51 7.87 -7.08
CA GLY A 291 7.09 7.79 -7.41
C GLY A 291 6.28 8.65 -6.46
N VAL A 292 5.04 8.94 -6.83
CA VAL A 292 4.02 9.51 -5.96
C VAL A 292 2.64 9.14 -6.47
N MET A 293 1.72 8.80 -5.55
CA MET A 293 0.32 8.56 -5.91
C MET A 293 -0.53 9.76 -5.51
N SER A 294 -1.27 10.34 -6.48
CA SER A 294 -2.21 11.43 -6.23
C SER A 294 -3.50 10.93 -5.56
N SER A 295 -4.12 11.78 -4.76
CA SER A 295 -5.27 11.43 -3.93
C SER A 295 -6.63 11.60 -4.63
N TYR A 296 -7.70 11.16 -3.96
CA TYR A 296 -9.09 11.19 -4.47
C TYR A 296 -9.82 12.52 -4.29
N ASN A 297 -9.37 13.33 -3.31
CA ASN A 297 -10.08 14.53 -2.90
C ASN A 297 -9.81 15.74 -3.81
N ASP A 298 -10.60 16.74 -3.63
CA ASP A 298 -10.31 18.09 -4.11
C ASP A 298 -9.74 18.98 -2.97
N TYR A 299 -9.15 20.08 -3.36
CA TYR A 299 -8.71 21.14 -2.46
C TYR A 299 -9.17 22.47 -3.04
N ASP A 300 -9.97 23.19 -2.26
CA ASP A 300 -10.60 24.46 -2.68
C ASP A 300 -11.33 24.35 -4.03
N GLY A 301 -12.00 23.21 -4.23
CA GLY A 301 -12.81 22.93 -5.43
C GLY A 301 -12.06 22.34 -6.62
N GLU A 302 -10.73 22.21 -6.56
CA GLU A 302 -9.91 21.61 -7.62
C GLU A 302 -9.47 20.19 -7.24
N PRO A 303 -9.83 19.14 -8.01
CA PRO A 303 -9.36 17.77 -7.76
C PRO A 303 -7.84 17.69 -7.77
N ILE A 304 -7.24 17.12 -6.73
CA ILE A 304 -5.77 17.02 -6.62
C ILE A 304 -5.16 16.33 -7.84
N THR A 305 -5.76 15.26 -8.33
CA THR A 305 -5.29 14.52 -9.52
C THR A 305 -5.31 15.39 -10.80
N GLY A 306 -6.13 16.43 -10.84
CA GLY A 306 -6.21 17.38 -11.94
C GLY A 306 -5.66 18.78 -11.62
N SER A 307 -4.93 18.94 -10.51
CA SER A 307 -4.43 20.23 -10.07
C SER A 307 -3.01 20.51 -10.55
N TYR A 308 -2.86 21.49 -11.42
CA TYR A 308 -1.56 22.00 -11.86
C TYR A 308 -0.76 22.56 -10.68
N HIS A 309 -1.44 23.22 -9.74
CA HIS A 309 -0.83 23.77 -8.54
C HIS A 309 -0.11 22.67 -7.71
N PHE A 310 -0.79 21.56 -7.42
CA PHE A 310 -0.19 20.47 -6.65
C PHE A 310 0.82 19.66 -7.46
N LEU A 311 0.46 19.18 -8.65
CA LEU A 311 1.26 18.21 -9.39
C LEU A 311 2.43 18.85 -10.17
N THR A 312 2.35 20.14 -10.47
CA THR A 312 3.41 20.82 -11.21
C THR A 312 4.08 21.92 -10.38
N GLU A 313 3.34 22.91 -9.87
CA GLU A 313 3.98 24.05 -9.17
C GLU A 313 4.64 23.58 -7.86
N ILE A 314 3.91 22.94 -6.96
CA ILE A 314 4.46 22.45 -5.68
C ILE A 314 5.43 21.29 -5.93
N LEU A 315 4.94 20.22 -6.53
CA LEU A 315 5.69 18.95 -6.60
C LEU A 315 6.95 19.07 -7.46
N ARG A 316 6.83 19.60 -8.70
CA ARG A 316 7.94 19.63 -9.66
C ARG A 316 8.77 20.91 -9.62
N GLN A 317 8.12 22.08 -9.56
CA GLN A 317 8.84 23.35 -9.65
C GLN A 317 9.43 23.75 -8.29
N GLU A 318 8.64 23.70 -7.21
CA GLU A 318 9.10 24.09 -5.87
C GLU A 318 9.99 23.01 -5.24
N TRP A 319 9.55 21.73 -5.25
CA TRP A 319 10.28 20.64 -4.59
C TRP A 319 11.26 19.90 -5.49
N GLY A 320 11.24 20.15 -6.79
CA GLY A 320 12.19 19.57 -7.74
C GLY A 320 12.02 18.08 -7.99
N PHE A 321 10.81 17.53 -7.80
CA PHE A 321 10.52 16.12 -8.04
C PHE A 321 10.84 15.69 -9.48
N LYS A 322 11.55 14.57 -9.64
CA LYS A 322 12.04 14.05 -10.93
C LYS A 322 11.43 12.71 -11.32
N GLY A 323 10.56 12.17 -10.48
CA GLY A 323 9.89 10.90 -10.70
C GLY A 323 8.60 11.02 -11.52
N TYR A 324 7.70 10.05 -11.35
CA TYR A 324 6.40 10.08 -11.98
C TYR A 324 5.23 10.08 -10.98
N VAL A 325 4.10 10.60 -11.42
CA VAL A 325 2.83 10.63 -10.69
C VAL A 325 1.93 9.54 -11.22
N VAL A 326 1.50 8.63 -10.35
CA VAL A 326 0.42 7.68 -10.62
C VAL A 326 -0.85 8.16 -9.93
N SER A 327 -2.02 8.04 -10.57
CA SER A 327 -3.29 8.35 -9.90
C SER A 327 -3.64 7.24 -8.91
N ASP A 328 -4.35 7.56 -7.84
CA ASP A 328 -5.11 6.53 -7.13
C ASP A 328 -6.23 5.97 -8.02
N SER A 329 -6.75 4.78 -7.69
CA SER A 329 -7.73 4.07 -8.52
C SER A 329 -9.04 4.86 -8.62
N GLU A 330 -9.50 5.19 -9.83
CA GLU A 330 -10.67 6.03 -10.14
C GLU A 330 -10.46 7.55 -9.98
N ALA A 331 -9.33 8.04 -9.48
CA ALA A 331 -9.16 9.47 -9.20
C ALA A 331 -9.23 10.35 -10.47
N VAL A 332 -8.87 9.82 -11.64
CA VAL A 332 -9.02 10.52 -12.93
C VAL A 332 -10.49 10.60 -13.32
N GLU A 333 -11.22 9.50 -13.16
CA GLU A 333 -12.65 9.39 -13.42
C GLU A 333 -13.45 10.36 -12.53
N PHE A 334 -13.02 10.53 -11.29
CA PHE A 334 -13.67 11.42 -10.33
C PHE A 334 -13.65 12.89 -10.73
N ILE A 335 -12.73 13.34 -11.56
CA ILE A 335 -12.68 14.70 -12.06
C ILE A 335 -14.01 15.08 -12.73
N SER A 336 -14.55 14.18 -13.59
CA SER A 336 -15.80 14.40 -14.30
C SER A 336 -17.02 13.82 -13.57
N ASN A 337 -16.94 12.59 -13.03
CA ASN A 337 -18.13 11.90 -12.54
C ASN A 337 -18.50 12.21 -11.08
N LYS A 338 -17.52 12.61 -10.24
CA LYS A 338 -17.71 12.91 -8.81
C LYS A 338 -17.53 14.41 -8.49
N HIS A 339 -16.39 14.99 -8.84
CA HIS A 339 -16.08 16.41 -8.59
C HIS A 339 -16.85 17.35 -9.53
N LYS A 340 -17.22 16.86 -10.72
CA LYS A 340 -18.00 17.63 -11.71
C LYS A 340 -17.31 18.91 -12.18
N VAL A 341 -15.98 18.92 -12.27
CA VAL A 341 -15.19 20.07 -12.75
C VAL A 341 -14.77 19.93 -14.21
N ALA A 342 -15.03 18.79 -14.84
CA ALA A 342 -14.87 18.55 -16.26
C ALA A 342 -16.20 18.04 -16.85
N ASP A 343 -16.56 18.50 -18.04
CA ASP A 343 -17.83 18.13 -18.69
C ASP A 343 -17.85 16.66 -19.12
N THR A 344 -16.71 16.17 -19.60
CA THR A 344 -16.56 14.79 -20.09
C THR A 344 -15.37 14.10 -19.44
N TYR A 345 -15.33 12.77 -19.54
CA TYR A 345 -14.15 12.01 -19.09
C TYR A 345 -12.89 12.38 -19.88
N GLU A 346 -13.01 12.64 -21.19
CA GLU A 346 -11.89 13.11 -22.03
C GLU A 346 -11.32 14.45 -21.54
N ASP A 347 -12.19 15.37 -21.09
CA ASP A 347 -11.76 16.64 -20.49
C ASP A 347 -11.06 16.42 -19.14
N GLY A 348 -11.55 15.50 -18.32
CA GLY A 348 -10.92 15.10 -17.06
C GLY A 348 -9.52 14.49 -17.27
N ILE A 349 -9.37 13.64 -18.30
CA ILE A 349 -8.07 13.10 -18.70
C ILE A 349 -7.12 14.24 -19.13
N ALA A 350 -7.61 15.15 -19.97
CA ALA A 350 -6.80 16.27 -20.43
C ALA A 350 -6.37 17.17 -19.26
N GLN A 351 -7.28 17.46 -18.32
CA GLN A 351 -6.95 18.21 -17.10
C GLN A 351 -5.86 17.50 -16.29
N ALA A 352 -6.00 16.21 -16.01
CA ALA A 352 -5.04 15.44 -15.20
C ALA A 352 -3.64 15.39 -15.85
N VAL A 353 -3.56 15.09 -17.15
CA VAL A 353 -2.28 14.97 -17.88
C VAL A 353 -1.58 16.33 -17.99
N ASN A 354 -2.32 17.40 -18.30
CA ASN A 354 -1.78 18.77 -18.35
C ASN A 354 -1.34 19.24 -16.95
N ALA A 355 -2.04 18.84 -15.89
CA ALA A 355 -1.67 19.13 -14.51
C ALA A 355 -0.38 18.44 -14.09
N GLY A 356 -0.07 17.26 -14.63
CA GLY A 356 1.17 16.56 -14.28
C GLY A 356 1.05 15.06 -14.03
N LEU A 357 -0.10 14.45 -14.27
CA LEU A 357 -0.29 13.01 -14.16
C LEU A 357 0.50 12.26 -15.23
N ASN A 358 1.18 11.17 -14.84
CA ASN A 358 1.90 10.29 -15.74
C ASN A 358 1.15 9.00 -16.04
N ILE A 359 0.63 8.32 -15.00
CA ILE A 359 0.01 7.00 -15.14
C ILE A 359 -1.37 7.01 -14.47
N ARG A 360 -2.38 6.58 -15.22
CA ARG A 360 -3.72 6.34 -14.65
C ARG A 360 -3.81 4.94 -14.11
N THR A 361 -4.33 4.81 -12.88
CA THR A 361 -4.63 3.53 -12.22
C THR A 361 -6.13 3.34 -12.06
N HIS A 362 -6.66 2.17 -12.46
CA HIS A 362 -8.06 1.81 -12.27
C HIS A 362 -8.29 0.31 -12.47
N PHE A 363 -9.38 -0.21 -11.87
CA PHE A 363 -9.82 -1.60 -11.98
C PHE A 363 -10.64 -1.89 -13.25
N THR A 364 -10.48 -1.08 -14.29
CA THR A 364 -11.10 -1.26 -15.61
C THR A 364 -10.05 -1.52 -16.67
N PRO A 365 -10.42 -2.02 -17.86
CA PRO A 365 -9.47 -2.22 -18.94
C PRO A 365 -8.69 -0.94 -19.28
N PRO A 366 -7.39 -1.03 -19.55
CA PRO A 366 -6.57 0.14 -19.92
C PRO A 366 -7.10 0.90 -21.14
N ALA A 367 -7.79 0.20 -22.04
CA ALA A 367 -8.42 0.80 -23.23
C ALA A 367 -9.40 1.93 -22.87
N ASP A 368 -10.08 1.84 -21.72
CA ASP A 368 -11.05 2.84 -21.26
C ASP A 368 -10.39 4.20 -21.00
N PHE A 369 -9.09 4.23 -20.73
CA PHE A 369 -8.30 5.44 -20.58
C PHE A 369 -7.49 5.77 -21.84
N ILE A 370 -6.82 4.78 -22.41
CA ILE A 370 -5.87 4.98 -23.52
C ILE A 370 -6.56 5.54 -24.76
N LEU A 371 -7.75 5.03 -25.10
CA LEU A 371 -8.46 5.50 -26.30
C LEU A 371 -8.97 6.95 -26.17
N PRO A 372 -9.60 7.37 -25.05
CA PRO A 372 -9.93 8.79 -24.84
C PRO A 372 -8.69 9.68 -24.73
N LEU A 373 -7.58 9.20 -24.17
CA LEU A 373 -6.31 9.95 -24.11
C LEU A 373 -5.78 10.25 -25.52
N ARG A 374 -5.74 9.25 -26.43
CA ARG A 374 -5.38 9.46 -27.83
C ARG A 374 -6.24 10.53 -28.49
N LYS A 375 -7.54 10.41 -28.29
CA LYS A 375 -8.50 11.39 -28.81
C LYS A 375 -8.27 12.80 -28.26
N ALA A 376 -7.92 12.94 -26.98
CA ALA A 376 -7.58 14.23 -26.37
C ALA A 376 -6.31 14.86 -26.98
N VAL A 377 -5.33 14.02 -27.36
CA VAL A 377 -4.14 14.48 -28.11
C VAL A 377 -4.50 14.88 -29.55
N ASP A 378 -5.25 14.05 -30.27
CA ASP A 378 -5.67 14.32 -31.66
C ASP A 378 -6.53 15.60 -31.75
N ASN A 379 -7.36 15.88 -30.74
CA ASN A 379 -8.19 17.08 -30.66
C ASN A 379 -7.42 18.32 -30.13
N GLY A 380 -6.14 18.19 -29.81
CA GLY A 380 -5.29 19.29 -29.31
C GLY A 380 -5.58 19.71 -27.86
N LYS A 381 -6.37 18.94 -27.09
CA LYS A 381 -6.58 19.18 -25.65
C LYS A 381 -5.33 18.89 -24.83
N ILE A 382 -4.48 18.00 -25.31
CA ILE A 382 -3.15 17.71 -24.79
C ILE A 382 -2.14 17.92 -25.91
N SER A 383 -1.13 18.77 -25.69
CA SER A 383 -0.10 18.97 -26.69
C SER A 383 0.85 17.75 -26.79
N GLN A 384 1.45 17.55 -27.97
CA GLN A 384 2.48 16.52 -28.15
C GLN A 384 3.64 16.71 -27.17
N GLU A 385 4.04 17.96 -26.91
CA GLU A 385 5.09 18.29 -25.94
C GLU A 385 4.72 17.84 -24.51
N THR A 386 3.48 18.07 -24.08
CA THR A 386 2.99 17.61 -22.77
C THR A 386 3.00 16.08 -22.69
N LEU A 387 2.49 15.40 -23.72
CA LEU A 387 2.51 13.94 -23.78
C LEU A 387 3.94 13.41 -23.68
N ASP A 388 4.85 13.95 -24.50
CA ASP A 388 6.25 13.54 -24.55
C ASP A 388 6.95 13.76 -23.20
N LYS A 389 6.68 14.87 -22.53
CA LYS A 389 7.20 15.14 -21.19
C LYS A 389 6.72 14.10 -20.16
N ARG A 390 5.41 13.76 -20.19
CA ARG A 390 4.87 12.74 -19.26
C ARG A 390 5.46 11.36 -19.52
N VAL A 391 5.61 10.97 -20.78
CA VAL A 391 6.19 9.68 -21.16
C VAL A 391 7.69 9.63 -20.83
N ALA A 392 8.45 10.70 -21.11
CA ALA A 392 9.86 10.78 -20.73
C ALA A 392 10.10 10.57 -19.23
N GLU A 393 9.23 11.13 -18.38
CA GLU A 393 9.28 10.92 -16.92
C GLU A 393 9.09 9.44 -16.54
N ILE A 394 8.20 8.71 -17.21
CA ILE A 394 7.98 7.26 -17.02
C ILE A 394 9.21 6.46 -17.51
N LEU A 395 9.68 6.73 -18.71
CA LEU A 395 10.84 6.05 -19.29
C LEU A 395 12.09 6.24 -18.42
N ARG A 396 12.30 7.44 -17.89
CA ARG A 396 13.43 7.75 -16.99
C ARG A 396 13.45 6.81 -15.79
N ILE A 397 12.29 6.53 -15.19
CA ILE A 397 12.20 5.59 -14.07
C ILE A 397 12.47 4.15 -14.51
N LYS A 398 11.97 3.72 -15.67
CA LYS A 398 12.28 2.38 -16.21
C LYS A 398 13.78 2.21 -16.50
N PHE A 399 14.46 3.25 -17.02
CA PHE A 399 15.91 3.25 -17.17
C PHE A 399 16.63 3.26 -15.82
N TRP A 400 16.18 4.07 -14.86
CA TRP A 400 16.75 4.09 -13.51
C TRP A 400 16.65 2.73 -12.82
N LEU A 401 15.56 2.02 -13.00
CA LEU A 401 15.36 0.65 -12.53
C LEU A 401 16.30 -0.36 -13.22
N GLY A 402 16.95 0.02 -14.33
CA GLY A 402 17.80 -0.86 -15.14
C GLY A 402 17.02 -1.91 -15.93
N LEU A 403 15.73 -1.68 -16.22
CA LEU A 403 14.89 -2.64 -16.95
C LEU A 403 15.34 -2.82 -18.40
N PHE A 404 16.00 -1.83 -18.99
CA PHE A 404 16.61 -1.94 -20.33
C PHE A 404 17.99 -2.61 -20.34
N ASP A 405 18.56 -2.87 -19.18
CA ASP A 405 19.82 -3.59 -19.03
C ASP A 405 19.57 -5.03 -18.57
N ASN A 406 18.58 -5.22 -17.70
CA ASN A 406 18.09 -6.51 -17.24
C ASN A 406 16.57 -6.44 -16.94
N PRO A 407 15.70 -6.78 -17.91
CA PRO A 407 14.25 -6.73 -17.71
C PRO A 407 13.69 -7.83 -16.81
N TYR A 408 14.43 -8.92 -16.62
CA TYR A 408 13.97 -10.12 -15.91
C TYR A 408 14.35 -10.05 -14.43
N ARG A 409 13.60 -9.27 -13.67
CA ARG A 409 13.80 -9.09 -12.22
C ARG A 409 13.24 -10.28 -11.44
N GLY A 410 13.85 -10.53 -10.28
CA GLY A 410 13.48 -11.64 -9.41
C GLY A 410 14.31 -12.89 -9.60
N ASN A 411 14.29 -13.76 -8.57
CA ASN A 411 14.96 -15.06 -8.59
C ASN A 411 14.20 -16.03 -7.68
N GLY A 412 13.55 -17.01 -8.28
CA GLY A 412 12.69 -17.96 -7.56
C GLY A 412 13.41 -18.75 -6.48
N LYS A 413 14.65 -19.20 -6.71
CA LYS A 413 15.45 -19.92 -5.70
C LYS A 413 15.80 -19.01 -4.52
N GLN A 414 16.11 -17.76 -4.78
CA GLN A 414 16.39 -16.76 -3.76
C GLN A 414 15.12 -16.39 -2.99
N ALA A 415 13.99 -16.26 -3.68
CA ALA A 415 12.71 -16.00 -3.06
C ALA A 415 12.30 -17.08 -2.05
N GLU A 416 12.52 -18.38 -2.37
CA GLU A 416 12.26 -19.49 -1.45
C GLU A 416 13.10 -19.41 -0.14
N GLN A 417 14.24 -18.73 -0.17
CA GLN A 417 15.12 -18.57 0.99
C GLN A 417 14.81 -17.30 1.79
N ILE A 418 14.36 -16.24 1.11
CA ILE A 418 14.23 -14.89 1.67
C ILE A 418 12.81 -14.61 2.17
N VAL A 419 11.80 -14.93 1.36
CA VAL A 419 10.41 -14.54 1.65
C VAL A 419 9.94 -15.27 2.90
N HIS A 420 9.48 -14.47 3.87
CA HIS A 420 9.02 -14.96 5.17
C HIS A 420 10.07 -15.81 5.93
N SER A 421 11.36 -15.51 5.75
CA SER A 421 12.45 -16.20 6.46
C SER A 421 12.38 -16.00 7.97
N LYS A 422 13.07 -16.87 8.74
CA LYS A 422 13.15 -16.73 10.21
C LYS A 422 13.74 -15.39 10.62
N GLU A 423 14.71 -14.85 9.87
CA GLU A 423 15.28 -13.52 10.09
C GLU A 423 14.23 -12.44 9.94
N HIS A 424 13.43 -12.49 8.88
CA HIS A 424 12.35 -11.54 8.62
C HIS A 424 11.23 -11.64 9.68
N GLN A 425 10.86 -12.85 10.07
CA GLN A 425 9.88 -13.08 11.16
C GLN A 425 10.38 -12.51 12.50
N ALA A 426 11.70 -12.55 12.77
CA ALA A 426 12.27 -11.96 13.99
C ALA A 426 12.12 -10.43 13.99
N VAL A 427 12.28 -9.77 12.83
CA VAL A 427 12.02 -8.32 12.70
C VAL A 427 10.53 -8.01 12.92
N SER A 428 9.64 -8.83 12.38
CA SER A 428 8.19 -8.71 12.59
C SER A 428 7.82 -8.82 14.06
N LEU A 429 8.35 -9.82 14.76
CA LEU A 429 8.12 -10.00 16.20
C LEU A 429 8.65 -8.82 17.03
N GLU A 430 9.82 -8.30 16.68
CA GLU A 430 10.38 -7.11 17.33
C GLU A 430 9.47 -5.90 17.10
N ALA A 431 9.00 -5.70 15.87
CA ALA A 431 8.06 -4.61 15.55
C ALA A 431 6.77 -4.73 16.36
N ALA A 432 6.19 -5.92 16.44
CA ALA A 432 4.98 -6.18 17.24
C ALA A 432 5.20 -5.88 18.74
N ARG A 433 6.37 -6.25 19.30
CA ARG A 433 6.70 -5.96 20.71
C ARG A 433 6.86 -4.46 20.96
N GLN A 434 7.52 -3.74 20.05
CA GLN A 434 7.77 -2.31 20.20
C GLN A 434 6.51 -1.47 19.93
N SER A 435 5.51 -2.00 19.23
CA SER A 435 4.24 -1.30 18.99
C SER A 435 3.28 -1.33 20.19
N LEU A 436 3.58 -2.12 21.24
CA LEU A 436 2.76 -2.19 22.44
C LEU A 436 3.00 -0.97 23.36
N VAL A 437 1.93 -0.30 23.76
CA VAL A 437 1.96 0.87 24.65
C VAL A 437 1.26 0.53 25.95
N LEU A 438 1.96 0.62 27.08
CA LEU A 438 1.36 0.49 28.41
C LEU A 438 0.75 1.83 28.82
N LEU A 439 -0.58 1.95 28.78
CA LEU A 439 -1.28 3.20 29.10
C LEU A 439 -1.46 3.41 30.61
N LYS A 440 -1.73 2.32 31.37
CA LYS A 440 -2.00 2.38 32.81
C LYS A 440 -1.62 1.08 33.51
N ASN A 441 -0.98 1.13 34.68
CA ASN A 441 -0.69 -0.01 35.56
C ASN A 441 -0.45 0.45 37.01
N GLU A 442 -1.36 1.30 37.53
CA GLU A 442 -1.23 1.93 38.86
C GLU A 442 -1.26 0.91 40.00
N THR A 443 -2.03 -0.16 39.83
CA THR A 443 -2.17 -1.24 40.84
C THR A 443 -1.05 -2.28 40.74
N HIS A 444 -0.10 -2.13 39.82
CA HIS A 444 0.98 -3.09 39.55
C HIS A 444 0.46 -4.51 39.25
N LEU A 445 -0.71 -4.63 38.62
CA LEU A 445 -1.28 -5.92 38.19
C LEU A 445 -0.40 -6.62 37.14
N LEU A 446 0.25 -5.84 36.29
CA LEU A 446 1.21 -6.32 35.29
C LEU A 446 2.66 -6.18 35.81
N PRO A 447 3.55 -7.17 35.52
CA PRO A 447 3.29 -8.41 34.78
C PRO A 447 2.51 -9.43 35.62
N LEU A 448 1.64 -10.22 34.99
CA LEU A 448 0.93 -11.30 35.65
C LEU A 448 1.90 -12.40 36.14
N SER A 449 1.60 -12.97 37.28
CA SER A 449 2.34 -14.15 37.77
C SER A 449 2.13 -15.33 36.83
N LYS A 450 3.21 -16.04 36.53
CA LYS A 450 3.16 -17.30 35.78
C LYS A 450 2.49 -18.45 36.56
N SER A 451 2.26 -18.29 37.87
CA SER A 451 1.57 -19.28 38.71
C SER A 451 0.05 -19.13 38.72
N ILE A 452 -0.51 -18.19 37.96
CA ILE A 452 -1.96 -18.00 37.86
C ILE A 452 -2.64 -19.27 37.34
N ARG A 453 -3.78 -19.63 37.93
CA ARG A 453 -4.46 -20.89 37.65
C ARG A 453 -5.64 -20.78 36.71
N SER A 454 -6.27 -19.60 36.65
CA SER A 454 -7.41 -19.38 35.76
C SER A 454 -7.46 -17.95 35.22
N ILE A 455 -7.68 -17.82 33.89
CA ILE A 455 -7.82 -16.55 33.19
C ILE A 455 -9.05 -16.61 32.29
N ALA A 456 -9.91 -15.59 32.36
CA ALA A 456 -10.93 -15.39 31.34
C ALA A 456 -10.44 -14.40 30.28
N VAL A 457 -10.36 -14.83 29.02
CA VAL A 457 -10.00 -13.98 27.88
C VAL A 457 -11.30 -13.64 27.16
N ILE A 458 -11.68 -12.36 27.18
CA ILE A 458 -13.02 -11.90 26.80
C ILE A 458 -12.91 -10.80 25.75
N GLY A 459 -13.78 -10.85 24.77
CA GLY A 459 -13.92 -9.76 23.78
C GLY A 459 -13.93 -10.24 22.35
N PRO A 460 -14.46 -9.42 21.44
CA PRO A 460 -14.63 -9.79 20.02
C PRO A 460 -13.31 -9.95 19.27
N ASN A 461 -12.25 -9.26 19.69
CA ASN A 461 -10.92 -9.36 19.10
C ASN A 461 -9.99 -10.37 19.80
N ALA A 462 -10.48 -11.08 20.85
CA ALA A 462 -9.63 -11.96 21.67
C ALA A 462 -9.08 -13.17 20.90
N ASP A 463 -9.87 -13.75 20.01
CA ASP A 463 -9.48 -14.89 19.15
C ASP A 463 -9.87 -14.66 17.68
N GLU A 464 -9.83 -13.41 17.22
CA GLU A 464 -10.11 -13.03 15.84
C GLU A 464 -8.83 -13.09 14.99
N GLN A 465 -8.86 -13.80 13.87
CA GLN A 465 -7.70 -13.98 13.01
C GLN A 465 -7.83 -13.24 11.67
N THR A 466 -9.04 -13.14 11.11
CA THR A 466 -9.24 -12.66 9.75
C THR A 466 -9.46 -11.16 9.69
N GLN A 467 -10.28 -10.61 10.57
CA GLN A 467 -10.67 -9.20 10.57
C GLN A 467 -9.59 -8.27 11.18
N LEU A 468 -8.54 -8.83 11.80
CA LEU A 468 -7.37 -8.08 12.27
C LEU A 468 -6.31 -7.89 11.18
N ILE A 469 -6.49 -8.50 10.01
CA ILE A 469 -5.60 -8.33 8.87
C ILE A 469 -6.01 -7.07 8.10
N CYS A 470 -5.29 -5.98 8.33
CA CYS A 470 -5.45 -4.75 7.57
C CYS A 470 -5.09 -4.95 6.09
N ARG A 471 -5.67 -4.17 5.18
CA ARG A 471 -5.37 -4.17 3.74
C ARG A 471 -3.93 -3.78 3.43
N TYR A 472 -3.54 -3.92 2.18
CA TYR A 472 -2.27 -3.48 1.60
C TYR A 472 -1.02 -4.11 2.21
N GLY A 473 -1.12 -5.39 2.57
CA GLY A 473 -0.03 -6.22 3.06
C GLY A 473 -0.38 -7.70 2.97
N PRO A 474 0.45 -8.61 3.49
CA PRO A 474 0.21 -10.05 3.43
C PRO A 474 -1.13 -10.46 4.04
N ALA A 475 -1.89 -11.31 3.34
CA ALA A 475 -3.24 -11.69 3.76
C ALA A 475 -3.33 -13.08 4.42
N ASN A 476 -2.38 -13.97 4.17
CA ASN A 476 -2.35 -15.32 4.73
C ASN A 476 -1.29 -15.48 5.83
N ALA A 477 -0.91 -14.39 6.49
CA ALA A 477 0.01 -14.45 7.61
C ALA A 477 -0.60 -15.25 8.78
N PRO A 478 0.13 -16.16 9.40
CA PRO A 478 -0.34 -16.85 10.59
C PRO A 478 -0.37 -15.85 11.76
N ILE A 479 -1.56 -15.36 12.09
CA ILE A 479 -1.76 -14.48 13.24
C ILE A 479 -1.93 -15.31 14.50
N LYS A 480 -1.13 -15.02 15.51
CA LYS A 480 -1.33 -15.54 16.86
C LYS A 480 -2.20 -14.57 17.63
N THR A 481 -3.40 -15.01 18.00
CA THR A 481 -4.35 -14.19 18.75
C THR A 481 -3.93 -14.00 20.20
N VAL A 482 -4.52 -13.03 20.90
CA VAL A 482 -4.27 -12.81 22.34
C VAL A 482 -4.62 -14.07 23.14
N TYR A 483 -5.77 -14.68 22.83
CA TYR A 483 -6.19 -15.93 23.48
C TYR A 483 -5.18 -17.06 23.27
N GLN A 484 -4.75 -17.30 22.04
CA GLN A 484 -3.78 -18.35 21.71
C GLN A 484 -2.43 -18.10 22.39
N GLY A 485 -1.95 -16.85 22.37
CA GLY A 485 -0.69 -16.47 23.02
C GLY A 485 -0.70 -16.70 24.53
N ILE A 486 -1.78 -16.34 25.21
CA ILE A 486 -1.94 -16.59 26.65
C ILE A 486 -1.99 -18.09 26.93
N LYS A 487 -2.76 -18.85 26.17
CA LYS A 487 -2.92 -20.31 26.32
C LYS A 487 -1.60 -21.05 26.15
N GLU A 488 -0.79 -20.66 25.18
CA GLU A 488 0.54 -21.24 24.97
C GLU A 488 1.54 -20.88 26.07
N LEU A 489 1.47 -19.63 26.57
CA LEU A 489 2.37 -19.15 27.62
C LEU A 489 2.09 -19.79 28.99
N LEU A 490 0.82 -20.14 29.25
CA LEU A 490 0.31 -20.66 30.52
C LEU A 490 -0.35 -22.04 30.34
N PRO A 491 0.39 -23.08 29.95
CA PRO A 491 -0.19 -24.38 29.59
C PRO A 491 -0.83 -25.12 30.79
N HIS A 492 -0.54 -24.70 32.02
CA HIS A 492 -1.09 -25.25 33.26
C HIS A 492 -2.31 -24.50 33.79
N ALA A 493 -2.61 -23.30 33.22
CA ALA A 493 -3.76 -22.51 33.64
C ALA A 493 -5.02 -22.89 32.84
N GLU A 494 -6.17 -22.78 33.48
CA GLU A 494 -7.45 -22.81 32.80
C GLU A 494 -7.68 -21.48 32.09
N VAL A 495 -7.65 -21.48 30.75
CA VAL A 495 -7.87 -20.27 29.94
C VAL A 495 -9.25 -20.36 29.28
N ILE A 496 -10.20 -19.60 29.81
CA ILE A 496 -11.60 -19.58 29.38
C ILE A 496 -11.77 -18.48 28.32
N TYR A 497 -12.17 -18.82 27.11
CA TYR A 497 -12.50 -17.83 26.07
C TYR A 497 -14.00 -17.56 26.00
N LYS A 498 -14.40 -16.30 25.91
CA LYS A 498 -15.76 -15.85 25.61
C LYS A 498 -15.73 -14.58 24.75
N LYS A 499 -16.44 -14.59 23.62
CA LYS A 499 -16.53 -13.45 22.70
C LYS A 499 -17.27 -12.26 23.36
N GLY A 500 -18.41 -12.49 23.97
CA GLY A 500 -19.21 -11.52 24.71
C GLY A 500 -20.11 -10.62 23.88
N CYS A 501 -19.59 -10.07 22.80
CA CYS A 501 -20.35 -9.29 21.82
C CYS A 501 -19.64 -9.35 20.45
N ASP A 502 -20.30 -8.88 19.41
CA ASP A 502 -19.68 -8.60 18.11
C ASP A 502 -18.97 -7.24 18.12
N ILE A 503 -18.11 -7.00 17.15
CA ILE A 503 -17.46 -5.68 16.95
C ILE A 503 -18.51 -4.61 16.63
N ILE A 504 -19.45 -4.94 15.77
CA ILE A 504 -20.58 -4.09 15.40
C ILE A 504 -21.88 -4.80 15.76
N ASP A 505 -22.89 -4.07 16.16
CA ASP A 505 -24.23 -4.59 16.37
C ASP A 505 -25.05 -4.61 15.06
N PRO A 506 -26.23 -5.25 15.05
CA PRO A 506 -27.03 -5.37 13.82
C PRO A 506 -27.54 -4.05 13.22
N HIS A 507 -27.47 -2.95 13.98
CA HIS A 507 -27.93 -1.62 13.56
C HIS A 507 -26.78 -0.67 13.19
N PHE A 508 -25.55 -1.17 13.13
CA PHE A 508 -24.40 -0.36 12.72
C PHE A 508 -24.54 0.06 11.23
N PRO A 509 -24.27 1.32 10.85
CA PRO A 509 -23.66 2.41 11.64
C PRO A 509 -24.66 3.30 12.42
N GLU A 510 -25.97 3.13 12.27
CA GLU A 510 -27.00 3.97 12.93
C GLU A 510 -26.89 3.92 14.46
N SER A 511 -26.45 2.78 15.01
CA SER A 511 -26.23 2.58 16.46
C SER A 511 -25.09 3.42 17.05
N GLU A 512 -24.27 4.07 16.22
CA GLU A 512 -23.31 5.08 16.71
C GLU A 512 -23.98 6.37 17.21
N ILE A 513 -25.21 6.61 16.81
CA ILE A 513 -25.97 7.85 17.10
C ILE A 513 -27.27 7.54 17.85
N LEU A 514 -27.93 6.42 17.52
CA LEU A 514 -29.22 6.04 18.05
C LEU A 514 -29.10 4.84 18.99
N ASP A 515 -29.87 4.85 20.10
CA ASP A 515 -29.94 3.71 21.00
C ASP A 515 -30.92 2.66 20.48
N PHE A 516 -30.47 1.41 20.47
CA PHE A 516 -31.28 0.25 20.11
C PHE A 516 -31.33 -0.77 21.26
N PRO A 517 -32.47 -1.45 21.49
CA PRO A 517 -32.56 -2.48 22.51
C PRO A 517 -31.66 -3.67 22.19
N LYS A 518 -31.15 -4.33 23.23
CA LYS A 518 -30.37 -5.56 23.07
C LYS A 518 -31.22 -6.69 22.50
N THR A 519 -30.67 -7.44 21.58
CA THR A 519 -31.24 -8.71 21.12
C THR A 519 -31.15 -9.77 22.23
N ALA A 520 -31.95 -10.82 22.11
CA ALA A 520 -31.88 -11.96 23.05
C ALA A 520 -30.48 -12.64 23.00
N GLU A 521 -29.84 -12.66 21.86
CA GLU A 521 -28.51 -13.23 21.69
C GLU A 521 -27.44 -12.37 22.39
N GLU A 522 -27.46 -11.06 22.23
CA GLU A 522 -26.56 -10.15 22.96
C GLU A 522 -26.69 -10.29 24.47
N VAL A 523 -27.93 -10.42 24.98
CA VAL A 523 -28.16 -10.67 26.41
C VAL A 523 -27.57 -12.02 26.83
N ARG A 524 -27.75 -13.08 26.05
CA ARG A 524 -27.22 -14.41 26.33
C ARG A 524 -25.69 -14.40 26.39
N LEU A 525 -25.02 -13.83 25.39
CA LEU A 525 -23.56 -13.69 25.31
C LEU A 525 -23.00 -12.92 26.52
N MET A 526 -23.65 -11.83 26.89
CA MET A 526 -23.28 -11.03 28.06
C MET A 526 -23.34 -11.84 29.36
N GLN A 527 -24.41 -12.64 29.56
CA GLN A 527 -24.54 -13.51 30.75
C GLN A 527 -23.45 -14.59 30.79
N GLU A 528 -23.07 -15.16 29.64
CA GLU A 528 -21.99 -16.14 29.60
C GLU A 528 -20.65 -15.54 30.01
N VAL A 529 -20.36 -14.31 29.55
CA VAL A 529 -19.16 -13.57 29.94
C VAL A 529 -19.10 -13.31 31.43
N ILE A 530 -20.22 -12.83 32.03
CA ILE A 530 -20.28 -12.57 33.46
C ILE A 530 -20.00 -13.84 34.28
N ARG A 531 -20.51 -15.00 33.83
CA ARG A 531 -20.23 -16.30 34.49
C ARG A 531 -18.73 -16.64 34.38
N ALA A 532 -18.15 -16.54 33.20
CA ALA A 532 -16.72 -16.83 32.94
C ALA A 532 -15.80 -15.89 33.76
N ALA A 533 -16.11 -14.59 33.79
CA ALA A 533 -15.37 -13.61 34.58
C ALA A 533 -15.37 -13.94 36.08
N LYS A 534 -16.52 -14.33 36.64
CA LYS A 534 -16.65 -14.70 38.07
C LYS A 534 -15.83 -15.95 38.44
N GLN A 535 -15.64 -16.88 37.49
CA GLN A 535 -14.86 -18.13 37.70
C GLN A 535 -13.35 -17.92 37.67
N ALA A 536 -12.88 -16.91 36.94
CA ALA A 536 -11.44 -16.65 36.72
C ALA A 536 -10.82 -15.86 37.90
N GLU A 537 -9.51 -16.00 38.10
CA GLU A 537 -8.71 -15.18 39.01
C GLU A 537 -8.49 -13.77 38.42
N VAL A 538 -8.30 -13.66 37.11
CA VAL A 538 -8.13 -12.39 36.39
C VAL A 538 -8.85 -12.46 35.05
N VAL A 539 -9.26 -11.30 34.56
CA VAL A 539 -9.91 -11.15 33.25
C VAL A 539 -8.98 -10.35 32.32
N VAL A 540 -8.76 -10.87 31.13
CA VAL A 540 -8.12 -10.13 30.02
C VAL A 540 -9.21 -9.79 29.01
N MET A 541 -9.56 -8.52 28.90
CA MET A 541 -10.52 -8.05 27.91
C MET A 541 -9.79 -7.56 26.65
N VAL A 542 -10.24 -7.96 25.47
CA VAL A 542 -9.66 -7.57 24.19
C VAL A 542 -10.71 -6.87 23.35
N LEU A 543 -10.68 -5.55 23.37
CA LEU A 543 -11.68 -4.67 22.76
C LEU A 543 -11.04 -3.78 21.69
N GLY A 544 -11.87 -3.01 20.97
CA GLY A 544 -11.44 -2.03 19.96
C GLY A 544 -12.12 -2.22 18.61
N GLY A 545 -11.42 -1.86 17.55
CA GLY A 545 -11.86 -1.98 16.16
C GLY A 545 -11.18 -3.14 15.40
N ASN A 546 -11.65 -3.37 14.19
CA ASN A 546 -11.01 -4.24 13.21
C ASN A 546 -11.47 -3.83 11.78
N GLU A 547 -11.23 -4.66 10.75
CA GLU A 547 -11.61 -4.38 9.35
C GLU A 547 -13.09 -3.96 9.15
N LEU A 548 -13.98 -4.26 10.09
CA LEU A 548 -15.38 -3.84 10.00
C LEU A 548 -15.57 -2.36 10.32
N THR A 549 -14.65 -1.75 11.08
CA THR A 549 -14.78 -0.38 11.60
C THR A 549 -13.62 0.56 11.26
N VAL A 550 -12.47 0.04 10.80
CA VAL A 550 -11.27 0.82 10.51
C VAL A 550 -10.54 0.31 9.28
N ARG A 551 -10.67 1.00 8.17
CA ARG A 551 -9.99 0.85 6.88
C ARG A 551 -10.52 1.89 5.91
N GLU A 552 -10.05 1.88 4.66
CA GLU A 552 -10.71 2.58 3.57
C GLU A 552 -12.21 2.24 3.57
N ASP A 553 -13.08 3.23 3.32
CA ASP A 553 -14.54 3.15 3.36
C ASP A 553 -15.17 2.93 4.75
N ARG A 554 -14.41 3.07 5.85
CA ARG A 554 -14.88 2.87 7.23
C ARG A 554 -14.61 4.08 8.14
N SER A 555 -14.90 5.29 7.63
CA SER A 555 -14.99 6.48 8.49
C SER A 555 -16.18 6.35 9.45
N ARG A 556 -16.04 6.90 10.66
CA ARG A 556 -17.03 6.80 11.72
C ARG A 556 -17.53 8.18 12.15
N THR A 557 -18.71 8.21 12.73
CA THR A 557 -19.30 9.42 13.35
C THR A 557 -18.90 9.57 14.81
N SER A 558 -18.50 8.48 15.48
CA SER A 558 -18.17 8.41 16.89
C SER A 558 -16.75 7.89 17.14
N LEU A 559 -16.12 8.33 18.23
CA LEU A 559 -14.85 7.79 18.76
C LEU A 559 -15.05 6.73 19.84
N ASN A 560 -16.29 6.45 20.23
CA ASN A 560 -16.59 5.43 21.24
C ASN A 560 -16.28 4.03 20.73
N LEU A 561 -16.10 3.07 21.64
CA LEU A 561 -16.01 1.67 21.29
C LEU A 561 -17.25 1.26 20.47
N PRO A 562 -17.09 0.58 19.32
CA PRO A 562 -18.22 0.22 18.49
C PRO A 562 -19.08 -0.87 19.11
N GLY A 563 -20.35 -0.94 18.72
CA GLY A 563 -21.30 -1.95 19.18
C GLY A 563 -21.50 -1.97 20.70
N ARG A 564 -21.58 -3.17 21.28
CA ARG A 564 -21.86 -3.37 22.73
C ARG A 564 -20.62 -3.46 23.61
N GLN A 565 -19.44 -3.06 23.11
CA GLN A 565 -18.18 -3.30 23.82
C GLN A 565 -18.06 -2.53 25.14
N GLU A 566 -18.55 -1.27 25.21
CA GLU A 566 -18.52 -0.51 26.45
C GLU A 566 -19.49 -1.09 27.48
N GLU A 567 -20.66 -1.58 27.06
CA GLU A 567 -21.60 -2.28 27.94
C GLU A 567 -21.01 -3.60 28.49
N LEU A 568 -20.29 -4.34 27.62
CA LEU A 568 -19.56 -5.54 28.01
C LEU A 568 -18.51 -5.22 29.07
N LEU A 569 -17.73 -4.15 28.87
CA LEU A 569 -16.73 -3.68 29.82
C LEU A 569 -17.34 -3.34 31.16
N LYS A 570 -18.43 -2.56 31.19
CA LYS A 570 -19.19 -2.21 32.42
C LYS A 570 -19.67 -3.45 33.16
N ALA A 571 -20.21 -4.43 32.42
CA ALA A 571 -20.73 -5.67 33.02
C ALA A 571 -19.60 -6.53 33.63
N VAL A 572 -18.43 -6.57 33.01
CA VAL A 572 -17.27 -7.28 33.57
C VAL A 572 -16.68 -6.55 34.77
N CYS A 573 -16.56 -5.22 34.74
CA CYS A 573 -16.15 -4.41 35.90
C CYS A 573 -17.02 -4.64 37.11
N ALA A 574 -18.33 -4.76 36.91
CA ALA A 574 -19.30 -5.06 37.99
C ALA A 574 -19.09 -6.43 38.67
N THR A 575 -18.28 -7.32 38.12
CA THR A 575 -17.93 -8.60 38.79
C THR A 575 -16.90 -8.44 39.91
N GLY A 576 -16.20 -7.29 39.98
CA GLY A 576 -15.15 -7.00 40.95
C GLY A 576 -13.85 -7.78 40.73
N LYS A 577 -13.67 -8.42 39.60
CA LYS A 577 -12.43 -9.13 39.29
C LYS A 577 -11.35 -8.17 38.77
N PRO A 578 -10.06 -8.47 39.02
CA PRO A 578 -8.98 -7.73 38.38
C PRO A 578 -9.07 -7.83 36.86
N ILE A 579 -8.96 -6.69 36.17
CA ILE A 579 -9.10 -6.61 34.70
C ILE A 579 -7.81 -6.05 34.05
N ILE A 580 -7.39 -6.70 32.99
CA ILE A 580 -6.41 -6.15 32.04
C ILE A 580 -7.18 -5.86 30.75
N LEU A 581 -7.21 -4.61 30.33
CA LEU A 581 -7.79 -4.21 29.06
C LEU A 581 -6.69 -4.15 27.98
N VAL A 582 -6.86 -4.92 26.93
CA VAL A 582 -6.04 -4.89 25.70
C VAL A 582 -6.86 -4.20 24.61
N MET A 583 -6.42 -3.03 24.17
CA MET A 583 -7.04 -2.32 23.06
C MET A 583 -6.35 -2.73 21.76
N LEU A 584 -7.09 -3.33 20.84
CA LEU A 584 -6.67 -3.59 19.45
C LEU A 584 -7.49 -2.68 18.55
N ASP A 585 -6.89 -1.60 18.09
CA ASP A 585 -7.59 -0.64 17.23
C ASP A 585 -6.63 -0.02 16.18
N GLY A 586 -7.17 0.41 15.07
CA GLY A 586 -6.45 1.14 14.04
C GLY A 586 -6.69 2.65 14.08
N ARG A 587 -7.31 3.14 15.15
CA ARG A 587 -7.59 4.57 15.42
C ARG A 587 -7.56 4.85 16.91
N SER A 588 -7.50 6.12 17.27
CA SER A 588 -7.70 6.54 18.66
C SER A 588 -9.17 6.44 19.03
N SER A 589 -9.50 5.59 20.00
CA SER A 589 -10.86 5.40 20.55
C SER A 589 -11.00 6.01 21.93
N SER A 590 -12.20 6.53 22.24
CA SER A 590 -12.54 7.03 23.56
C SER A 590 -12.71 5.87 24.54
N ILE A 591 -11.91 5.86 25.62
CA ILE A 591 -11.92 4.83 26.66
C ILE A 591 -12.14 5.42 28.05
N ASN A 592 -12.95 6.48 28.17
CA ASN A 592 -13.15 7.24 29.41
C ASN A 592 -13.58 6.35 30.59
N TYR A 593 -14.51 5.40 30.34
CA TYR A 593 -14.96 4.48 31.38
C TYR A 593 -13.80 3.58 31.85
N ALA A 594 -13.04 2.99 30.95
CA ALA A 594 -11.89 2.16 31.30
C ALA A 594 -10.84 2.94 32.09
N ALA A 595 -10.49 4.15 31.64
CA ALA A 595 -9.52 5.01 32.33
C ALA A 595 -9.89 5.30 33.79
N ALA A 596 -11.19 5.39 34.09
CA ALA A 596 -11.69 5.66 35.43
C ALA A 596 -11.84 4.41 36.32
N HIS A 597 -12.01 3.22 35.74
CA HIS A 597 -12.42 2.03 36.47
C HIS A 597 -11.46 0.83 36.38
N ILE A 598 -10.42 0.89 35.55
CA ILE A 598 -9.43 -0.18 35.38
C ILE A 598 -8.02 0.30 35.70
#